data_a6338907ce37a16a68e159a135494643
#
_entry.id   a6338907ce37a16a68e159a135494643
#
_cell.length_a   1.000
_cell.length_b   1.000
_cell.length_c   1.000
_cell.angle_alpha   90.00
_cell.angle_beta   90.00
_cell.angle_gamma   90.00
#
_symmetry.space_group_name_H-M   'P 1'
#
loop_
_entity.id
_entity.type
_entity.pdbx_description
1 polymer ?
#
loop_
_entity_poly.entity_id
_entity_poly.type
_entity_poly.pdbx_seq_one_letter_code
_entity_poly.pdbx_strand_id
1 'polypeptide(L)'
;MTSARATTRTPRRPRHTLRTVLAAAAVLITSACSGAADPEAGLVAYELTDKTPAAAGDLDSFTWSIFAEPTSIDYTYAFDYPPNQVLANVCESLLRWNPDLTTSPNLASSYTNPTPTTWVYKIRSGVRFHDGTALTADDVVASLRRNLDPQTSSVWAYPFRNVKSVGKTGPMEVTVTLARPDSTFNKYLAASPGTVESAATLKKAGKDYGSPKTGVNCTGPFSFGSWTSGQSLVLKRFDDYWNPQLKAKSGQVKFVFLGDATTRVNAFQSGEVDGGWMVPPSSYSRLKTSTAGTLYFGRNTTVADEVVSNLDGPLGDKRIRQALLMAIDRKGIIKAGAGGVGEVADSLVTPNLWNDAPAAARKDILDAVPRYPYDLAKAKELAAQAGVSGQQIVIATSPLDSQTTIITQAVAQAAKAIGLTPRIDTISAEKYSALFTDPAARKGIDLFLTFWYTSITDPLDMYGSLRTGAFSNYGSWSEPRFDAAIDRAIDTYDPAGHAAANAEAERIALRELPWLPLYTQPVSVFLGKRITGVQPSIAYLYYPWAAEIGAKG
;
A
#
# COMPACT_ATOMS: atom_id res chain seq x y z
N MET A 1 -59.73 -38.79 -27.87
CA MET A 1 -60.35 -39.91 -27.09
C MET A 1 -59.84 -39.72 -25.70
N THR A 2 -60.60 -39.33 -24.91
CA THR A 2 -61.50 -39.38 -23.76
C THR A 2 -60.82 -38.67 -22.59
N SER A 3 -61.20 -37.50 -22.20
CA SER A 3 -62.30 -37.02 -21.35
C SER A 3 -62.47 -37.78 -20.02
N ALA A 4 -62.19 -37.12 -18.90
CA ALA A 4 -62.98 -37.27 -17.68
C ALA A 4 -62.82 -36.04 -16.74
N ARG A 5 -63.95 -35.40 -16.52
CA ARG A 5 -64.28 -34.41 -15.47
C ARG A 5 -64.56 -35.13 -14.14
N ALA A 6 -64.30 -34.47 -13.05
CA ALA A 6 -65.13 -34.48 -11.84
C ALA A 6 -64.41 -33.67 -10.76
N THR A 7 -64.90 -32.83 -10.00
CA THR A 7 -66.13 -32.23 -9.46
C THR A 7 -65.79 -31.66 -8.10
N THR A 8 -66.20 -30.47 -7.90
CA THR A 8 -66.17 -29.63 -6.69
C THR A 8 -66.83 -30.28 -5.48
N ARG A 9 -66.27 -30.06 -4.29
CA ARG A 9 -67.08 -30.00 -3.03
C ARG A 9 -66.44 -29.03 -2.02
N THR A 10 -67.15 -27.97 -1.73
CA THR A 10 -67.08 -27.16 -0.52
C THR A 10 -67.81 -27.79 0.64
N PRO A 11 -67.44 -27.58 1.89
CA PRO A 11 -68.41 -27.44 2.96
C PRO A 11 -68.20 -26.20 3.84
N ARG A 12 -69.28 -25.56 4.03
CA ARG A 12 -69.97 -24.77 5.03
C ARG A 12 -69.24 -24.44 6.35
N ARG A 13 -69.33 -23.14 6.69
CA ARG A 13 -69.14 -22.50 8.02
C ARG A 13 -70.22 -22.92 9.02
N PRO A 14 -69.94 -22.82 10.33
CA PRO A 14 -70.94 -22.39 11.31
C PRO A 14 -70.55 -21.04 11.96
N ARG A 15 -71.54 -20.21 12.11
CA ARG A 15 -71.58 -18.99 12.92
C ARG A 15 -71.78 -19.35 14.39
N HIS A 16 -71.03 -18.72 15.31
CA HIS A 16 -71.53 -18.43 16.70
C HIS A 16 -70.89 -17.15 17.24
N THR A 17 -71.74 -16.19 17.40
CA THR A 17 -72.12 -15.31 18.58
C THR A 17 -71.03 -14.53 19.26
N LEU A 18 -71.26 -13.24 19.14
CA LEU A 18 -70.81 -12.07 19.90
C LEU A 18 -70.87 -12.26 21.41
N ARG A 19 -69.78 -11.96 22.13
CA ARG A 19 -69.84 -11.47 23.52
C ARG A 19 -68.85 -10.36 23.72
N THR A 20 -69.35 -9.18 23.92
CA THR A 20 -68.73 -7.91 24.32
C THR A 20 -68.08 -8.06 25.70
N VAL A 21 -66.79 -7.76 25.84
CA VAL A 21 -66.17 -7.41 27.12
C VAL A 21 -65.31 -6.15 26.89
N LEU A 22 -65.76 -5.06 27.50
CA LEU A 22 -64.98 -3.85 27.71
C LEU A 22 -63.82 -4.18 28.66
N ALA A 23 -62.56 -3.88 28.23
CA ALA A 23 -61.45 -3.76 29.15
C ALA A 23 -60.59 -2.56 28.74
N ALA A 24 -60.24 -1.77 29.70
CA ALA A 24 -59.61 -0.47 29.66
C ALA A 24 -58.29 -0.44 28.86
N ALA A 25 -58.16 0.56 27.99
CA ALA A 25 -56.90 0.89 27.33
C ALA A 25 -55.97 1.62 28.31
N ALA A 26 -54.95 0.93 28.80
CA ALA A 26 -53.78 1.57 29.41
C ALA A 26 -52.82 1.94 28.28
N VAL A 27 -52.70 3.24 27.99
CA VAL A 27 -51.70 3.80 27.06
C VAL A 27 -50.34 3.67 27.72
N LEU A 28 -49.57 2.66 27.34
CA LEU A 28 -48.12 2.58 27.56
C LEU A 28 -47.44 3.42 26.47
N ILE A 29 -47.06 4.65 26.83
CA ILE A 29 -46.10 5.46 26.06
C ILE A 29 -44.75 4.78 26.22
N THR A 30 -44.39 3.91 25.28
CA THR A 30 -43.01 3.47 25.11
C THR A 30 -42.24 4.65 24.56
N SER A 31 -41.47 5.32 25.43
CA SER A 31 -40.39 6.22 25.02
C SER A 31 -39.43 5.43 24.14
N ALA A 32 -39.52 5.61 22.81
CA ALA A 32 -38.47 5.22 21.89
C ALA A 32 -37.26 6.09 22.22
N CYS A 33 -36.39 5.60 23.10
CA CYS A 33 -35.02 6.07 23.13
C CYS A 33 -34.44 5.81 21.74
N SER A 34 -34.32 6.87 20.93
CA SER A 34 -33.43 6.90 19.82
C SER A 34 -32.01 6.77 20.41
N GLY A 35 -31.57 5.55 20.63
CA GLY A 35 -30.18 5.28 20.89
C GLY A 35 -29.40 5.80 19.67
N ALA A 36 -28.63 6.86 19.87
CA ALA A 36 -27.61 7.23 18.92
C ALA A 36 -26.80 5.96 18.67
N ALA A 37 -26.77 5.49 17.42
CA ALA A 37 -25.95 4.35 17.05
C ALA A 37 -24.52 4.69 17.46
N ASP A 38 -23.91 3.84 18.26
CA ASP A 38 -22.52 3.98 18.68
C ASP A 38 -21.67 4.09 17.40
N PRO A 39 -20.98 5.23 17.17
CA PRO A 39 -20.21 5.42 15.94
C PRO A 39 -19.05 4.42 15.82
N GLU A 40 -18.69 3.71 16.89
CA GLU A 40 -17.67 2.63 16.88
C GLU A 40 -18.28 1.23 16.75
N ALA A 41 -19.58 1.07 16.80
CA ALA A 41 -20.23 -0.22 16.64
C ALA A 41 -19.93 -0.81 15.25
N GLY A 42 -19.10 -1.86 15.25
CA GLY A 42 -18.74 -2.63 14.05
C GLY A 42 -17.32 -2.43 13.52
N LEU A 43 -16.51 -1.57 14.14
CA LEU A 43 -15.06 -1.65 13.99
C LEU A 43 -14.53 -2.82 14.82
N VAL A 44 -13.57 -3.55 14.27
CA VAL A 44 -12.98 -4.72 14.92
C VAL A 44 -11.70 -4.28 15.61
N ALA A 45 -11.65 -4.41 16.93
CA ALA A 45 -10.41 -4.18 17.67
C ALA A 45 -9.30 -5.10 17.13
N TYR A 46 -8.15 -4.53 16.85
CA TYR A 46 -6.94 -5.24 16.44
C TYR A 46 -5.74 -4.68 17.18
N GLU A 47 -4.72 -5.51 17.33
CA GLU A 47 -3.44 -5.12 17.92
C GLU A 47 -2.36 -5.19 16.86
N LEU A 48 -1.47 -4.20 16.83
CA LEU A 48 -0.29 -4.25 16.00
C LEU A 48 0.73 -5.18 16.64
N THR A 49 1.22 -6.14 15.86
CA THR A 49 2.23 -7.10 16.25
C THR A 49 3.56 -6.71 15.64
N ASP A 50 4.53 -6.35 16.45
CA ASP A 50 5.88 -6.03 15.97
C ASP A 50 6.65 -7.29 15.55
N LYS A 51 6.49 -8.38 16.30
CA LYS A 51 7.12 -9.68 16.02
C LYS A 51 6.17 -10.82 16.32
N THR A 52 6.07 -11.78 15.41
CA THR A 52 5.44 -13.07 15.72
C THR A 52 6.37 -13.93 16.61
N PRO A 53 5.91 -15.01 17.23
CA PRO A 53 6.78 -15.88 18.02
C PRO A 53 8.03 -16.28 17.24
N ALA A 54 9.17 -16.34 17.93
CA ALA A 54 10.42 -16.75 17.31
C ALA A 54 10.33 -18.18 16.75
N ALA A 55 10.99 -18.44 15.63
CA ALA A 55 11.09 -19.78 15.07
C ALA A 55 11.89 -20.69 16.01
N ALA A 56 11.37 -21.89 16.26
CA ALA A 56 12.01 -22.92 17.11
C ALA A 56 13.12 -23.67 16.37
N GLY A 57 13.14 -23.66 15.05
CA GLY A 57 14.13 -24.34 14.23
C GLY A 57 14.00 -24.02 12.74
N ASP A 58 14.85 -24.67 11.96
CA ASP A 58 14.87 -24.55 10.51
C ASP A 58 13.75 -25.37 9.88
N LEU A 59 13.44 -25.04 8.62
CA LEU A 59 12.50 -25.75 7.75
C LEU A 59 13.19 -26.15 6.44
N ASP A 60 12.79 -27.28 5.85
CA ASP A 60 13.20 -27.61 4.48
C ASP A 60 12.61 -26.61 3.50
N SER A 61 11.31 -26.30 3.64
CA SER A 61 10.63 -25.35 2.77
C SER A 61 9.32 -24.85 3.36
N PHE A 62 8.85 -23.71 2.84
CA PHE A 62 7.48 -23.23 3.03
C PHE A 62 6.90 -22.66 1.74
N THR A 63 5.56 -22.67 1.64
CA THR A 63 4.80 -22.13 0.51
C THR A 63 4.12 -20.83 0.91
N TRP A 64 4.27 -19.80 0.08
CA TRP A 64 3.74 -18.47 0.32
C TRP A 64 2.84 -18.01 -0.81
N SER A 65 1.66 -17.48 -0.51
CA SER A 65 0.76 -16.98 -1.54
C SER A 65 1.06 -15.53 -1.88
N ILE A 66 1.06 -15.22 -3.18
CA ILE A 66 1.03 -13.86 -3.72
C ILE A 66 -0.24 -13.70 -4.56
N PHE A 67 -0.86 -12.52 -4.51
CA PHE A 67 -2.15 -12.30 -5.21
C PHE A 67 -2.01 -12.15 -6.74
N ALA A 68 -0.81 -11.96 -7.26
CA ALA A 68 -0.55 -11.91 -8.69
C ALA A 68 0.86 -12.40 -9.01
N GLU A 69 1.06 -12.91 -10.23
CA GLU A 69 2.40 -13.18 -10.75
C GLU A 69 3.17 -11.87 -10.96
N PRO A 70 4.44 -11.74 -10.51
CA PRO A 70 5.29 -10.62 -10.88
C PRO A 70 5.45 -10.52 -12.40
N THR A 71 5.37 -9.32 -12.96
CA THR A 71 5.67 -9.10 -14.39
C THR A 71 7.18 -9.23 -14.67
N SER A 72 7.99 -8.86 -13.68
CA SER A 72 9.44 -8.98 -13.66
C SER A 72 9.94 -8.97 -12.23
N ILE A 73 11.08 -9.58 -11.96
CA ILE A 73 11.85 -9.40 -10.72
C ILE A 73 13.14 -8.61 -10.94
N ASP A 74 13.23 -7.82 -12.01
CA ASP A 74 14.22 -6.75 -12.15
C ASP A 74 13.72 -5.53 -11.35
N TYR A 75 14.51 -5.03 -10.39
CA TYR A 75 14.09 -3.94 -9.52
C TYR A 75 13.71 -2.67 -10.29
N THR A 76 14.32 -2.40 -11.43
CA THR A 76 14.04 -1.20 -12.23
C THR A 76 12.60 -1.13 -12.74
N TYR A 77 11.90 -2.26 -12.76
CA TYR A 77 10.48 -2.38 -13.14
C TYR A 77 9.57 -2.81 -11.99
N ALA A 78 10.12 -3.03 -10.79
CA ALA A 78 9.40 -3.55 -9.63
C ALA A 78 9.01 -2.41 -8.69
N PHE A 79 7.80 -1.87 -8.85
CA PHE A 79 7.26 -0.88 -7.91
C PHE A 79 6.07 -1.40 -7.11
N ASP A 80 5.46 -2.53 -7.50
CA ASP A 80 4.24 -3.07 -6.90
C ASP A 80 4.55 -4.20 -5.88
N TYR A 81 3.54 -4.60 -5.13
CA TYR A 81 3.62 -5.60 -4.07
C TYR A 81 4.14 -6.98 -4.52
N PRO A 82 3.65 -7.59 -5.62
CA PRO A 82 4.07 -8.94 -6.00
C PRO A 82 5.58 -9.07 -6.27
N PRO A 83 6.21 -8.24 -7.12
CA PRO A 83 7.64 -8.35 -7.36
C PRO A 83 8.48 -8.02 -6.13
N ASN A 84 8.08 -7.00 -5.34
CA ASN A 84 8.85 -6.59 -4.17
C ASN A 84 8.83 -7.63 -3.05
N GLN A 85 7.74 -8.40 -2.88
CA GLN A 85 7.70 -9.52 -1.93
C GLN A 85 8.74 -10.59 -2.22
N VAL A 86 9.08 -10.80 -3.49
CA VAL A 86 10.12 -11.74 -3.93
C VAL A 86 11.49 -11.10 -3.79
N LEU A 87 11.67 -9.91 -4.39
CA LEU A 87 12.95 -9.21 -4.47
C LEU A 87 13.56 -8.91 -3.10
N ALA A 88 12.75 -8.55 -2.11
CA ALA A 88 13.20 -8.30 -0.74
C ALA A 88 14.02 -9.45 -0.14
N ASN A 89 13.83 -10.68 -0.62
CA ASN A 89 14.52 -11.87 -0.11
C ASN A 89 15.72 -12.29 -0.96
N VAL A 90 15.82 -11.77 -2.19
CA VAL A 90 16.86 -12.15 -3.16
C VAL A 90 17.90 -11.05 -3.32
N CYS A 91 17.45 -9.79 -3.36
CA CYS A 91 18.32 -8.64 -3.60
C CYS A 91 18.39 -7.74 -2.38
N GLU A 92 19.50 -7.05 -2.24
CA GLU A 92 19.74 -6.11 -1.16
C GLU A 92 20.06 -4.72 -1.70
N SER A 93 19.62 -3.71 -0.95
CA SER A 93 19.90 -2.30 -1.25
C SER A 93 21.10 -1.81 -0.45
N LEU A 94 21.66 -0.65 -0.81
CA LEU A 94 22.77 -0.02 -0.09
C LEU A 94 22.46 0.22 1.37
N LEU A 95 21.25 0.68 1.67
CA LEU A 95 20.70 0.80 3.01
C LEU A 95 19.58 -0.22 3.18
N ARG A 96 19.09 -0.40 4.39
CA ARG A 96 18.00 -1.32 4.69
C ARG A 96 16.86 -0.61 5.42
N TRP A 97 15.66 -0.80 4.94
CA TRP A 97 14.45 -0.42 5.65
C TRP A 97 14.10 -1.53 6.64
N ASN A 98 14.07 -1.19 7.92
CA ASN A 98 13.80 -2.17 8.99
C ASN A 98 12.29 -2.29 9.26
N PRO A 99 11.83 -3.40 9.87
CA PRO A 99 10.41 -3.59 10.18
C PRO A 99 9.79 -2.55 11.13
N ASP A 100 10.60 -1.89 11.94
CA ASP A 100 10.19 -0.76 12.79
C ASP A 100 10.11 0.57 12.01
N LEU A 101 10.31 0.52 10.69
CA LEU A 101 10.32 1.65 9.75
C LEU A 101 11.55 2.57 9.90
N THR A 102 12.58 2.15 10.60
CA THR A 102 13.87 2.87 10.62
C THR A 102 14.75 2.45 9.44
N THR A 103 15.75 3.27 9.11
CA THR A 103 16.74 2.96 8.09
C THR A 103 18.10 2.67 8.73
N SER A 104 18.81 1.66 8.23
CA SER A 104 20.15 1.29 8.70
C SER A 104 21.12 0.98 7.54
N PRO A 105 22.44 1.06 7.75
CA PRO A 105 23.43 0.56 6.80
C PRO A 105 23.21 -0.91 6.44
N ASN A 106 23.45 -1.27 5.15
CA ASN A 106 23.33 -2.64 4.65
C ASN A 106 24.54 -2.99 3.76
N LEU A 107 24.40 -3.04 2.42
CA LEU A 107 25.55 -3.23 1.54
C LEU A 107 26.53 -2.05 1.60
N ALA A 108 26.06 -0.84 1.89
CA ALA A 108 26.91 0.22 2.41
C ALA A 108 27.10 -0.01 3.92
N SER A 109 28.33 -0.27 4.37
CA SER A 109 28.67 -0.44 5.79
C SER A 109 28.56 0.87 6.57
N SER A 110 28.75 2.00 5.88
CA SER A 110 28.55 3.37 6.37
C SER A 110 28.36 4.34 5.22
N TYR A 111 27.85 5.51 5.53
CA TYR A 111 27.73 6.60 4.58
C TYR A 111 27.95 7.95 5.28
N THR A 112 28.35 8.95 4.50
CA THR A 112 28.51 10.33 4.97
C THR A 112 27.97 11.31 3.93
N ASN A 113 27.56 12.48 4.41
CA ASN A 113 27.12 13.60 3.56
C ASN A 113 28.02 14.83 3.84
N PRO A 114 29.25 14.85 3.29
CA PRO A 114 30.23 15.89 3.59
C PRO A 114 29.82 17.28 3.09
N THR A 115 28.94 17.35 2.10
CA THR A 115 28.29 18.57 1.64
C THR A 115 26.83 18.25 1.32
N PRO A 116 25.91 19.22 1.29
CA PRO A 116 24.50 18.97 0.97
C PRO A 116 24.24 18.31 -0.39
N THR A 117 25.25 18.27 -1.26
CA THR A 117 25.14 17.69 -2.61
C THR A 117 26.06 16.48 -2.82
N THR A 118 26.70 15.94 -1.76
CA THR A 118 27.66 14.84 -1.91
C THR A 118 27.37 13.76 -0.89
N TRP A 119 27.10 12.57 -1.36
CA TRP A 119 26.98 11.37 -0.56
C TRP A 119 28.12 10.41 -0.84
N VAL A 120 28.78 9.90 0.20
CA VAL A 120 29.87 8.92 0.10
C VAL A 120 29.48 7.65 0.81
N TYR A 121 29.49 6.52 0.09
CA TYR A 121 29.12 5.19 0.59
C TYR A 121 30.35 4.29 0.66
N LYS A 122 30.63 3.76 1.84
CA LYS A 122 31.64 2.70 2.03
C LYS A 122 30.96 1.35 1.81
N ILE A 123 31.36 0.64 0.77
CA ILE A 123 30.77 -0.65 0.42
C ILE A 123 31.35 -1.74 1.31
N ARG A 124 30.48 -2.63 1.77
CA ARG A 124 30.84 -3.74 2.65
C ARG A 124 31.75 -4.73 1.91
N SER A 125 32.91 -5.05 2.49
CA SER A 125 33.81 -6.09 1.98
C SER A 125 33.31 -7.49 2.37
N GLY A 126 33.70 -8.50 1.57
CA GLY A 126 33.38 -9.91 1.84
C GLY A 126 31.97 -10.35 1.42
N VAL A 127 31.16 -9.45 0.86
CA VAL A 127 29.84 -9.79 0.28
C VAL A 127 30.05 -10.48 -1.07
N ARG A 128 29.25 -11.54 -1.32
CA ARG A 128 29.25 -12.27 -2.59
C ARG A 128 27.86 -12.25 -3.22
N PHE A 129 27.82 -12.23 -4.53
CA PHE A 129 26.64 -12.56 -5.31
C PHE A 129 26.34 -14.05 -5.25
N HIS A 130 25.12 -14.45 -5.63
CA HIS A 130 24.68 -15.85 -5.62
C HIS A 130 25.51 -16.77 -6.52
N ASP A 131 26.17 -16.25 -7.54
CA ASP A 131 27.10 -17.00 -8.40
C ASP A 131 28.52 -17.13 -7.78
N GLY A 132 28.72 -16.65 -6.55
CA GLY A 132 29.99 -16.69 -5.81
C GLY A 132 30.95 -15.55 -6.14
N THR A 133 30.67 -14.69 -7.12
CA THR A 133 31.51 -13.53 -7.44
C THR A 133 31.43 -12.48 -6.33
N ALA A 134 32.51 -11.73 -6.12
CA ALA A 134 32.55 -10.71 -5.07
C ALA A 134 31.80 -9.44 -5.50
N LEU A 135 31.07 -8.85 -4.57
CA LEU A 135 30.51 -7.50 -4.72
C LEU A 135 31.62 -6.47 -4.80
N THR A 136 31.54 -5.55 -5.76
CA THR A 136 32.48 -4.45 -5.96
C THR A 136 31.80 -3.09 -6.03
N ALA A 137 32.57 -2.03 -5.91
CA ALA A 137 32.05 -0.67 -6.12
C ALA A 137 31.57 -0.44 -7.56
N ASP A 138 32.09 -1.19 -8.53
CA ASP A 138 31.66 -1.11 -9.94
C ASP A 138 30.24 -1.66 -10.12
N ASP A 139 29.86 -2.73 -9.40
CA ASP A 139 28.49 -3.26 -9.41
C ASP A 139 27.50 -2.25 -8.84
N VAL A 140 27.87 -1.56 -7.76
CA VAL A 140 27.05 -0.48 -7.16
C VAL A 140 26.85 0.65 -8.16
N VAL A 141 27.94 1.12 -8.78
CA VAL A 141 27.87 2.20 -9.80
C VAL A 141 27.00 1.77 -10.98
N ALA A 142 27.16 0.54 -11.46
CA ALA A 142 26.36 0.01 -12.57
C ALA A 142 24.86 -0.03 -12.20
N SER A 143 24.52 -0.57 -11.02
CA SER A 143 23.14 -0.66 -10.54
C SER A 143 22.49 0.72 -10.40
N LEU A 144 23.12 1.65 -9.67
CA LEU A 144 22.55 2.97 -9.47
C LEU A 144 22.36 3.76 -10.78
N ARG A 145 23.31 3.60 -11.73
CA ARG A 145 23.23 4.27 -13.04
C ARG A 145 22.08 3.78 -13.91
N ARG A 146 21.54 2.59 -13.69
CA ARG A 146 20.36 2.10 -14.41
C ARG A 146 19.15 3.03 -14.22
N ASN A 147 19.04 3.68 -13.04
CA ASN A 147 17.95 4.63 -12.77
C ASN A 147 18.14 5.99 -13.50
N LEU A 148 19.34 6.27 -13.99
CA LEU A 148 19.68 7.48 -14.76
C LEU A 148 19.61 7.26 -16.26
N ASP A 149 19.59 6.02 -16.72
CA ASP A 149 19.58 5.67 -18.15
C ASP A 149 18.14 5.72 -18.69
N PRO A 150 17.81 6.68 -19.60
CA PRO A 150 16.50 6.74 -20.22
C PRO A 150 16.10 5.47 -20.99
N GLN A 151 17.08 4.70 -21.49
CA GLN A 151 16.80 3.44 -22.21
C GLN A 151 16.31 2.34 -21.28
N THR A 152 16.69 2.38 -20.01
CA THR A 152 16.17 1.46 -18.98
C THR A 152 14.70 1.75 -18.66
N SER A 153 14.26 3.01 -18.79
CA SER A 153 12.90 3.43 -18.42
C SER A 153 12.51 2.99 -17.00
N SER A 154 13.46 3.16 -16.05
CA SER A 154 13.25 2.77 -14.66
C SER A 154 12.07 3.49 -14.06
N VAL A 155 11.16 2.75 -13.41
CA VAL A 155 10.07 3.32 -12.61
C VAL A 155 10.59 4.12 -11.41
N TRP A 156 11.87 3.96 -11.08
CA TRP A 156 12.58 4.64 -9.98
C TRP A 156 13.47 5.81 -10.46
N ALA A 157 13.24 6.36 -11.65
CA ALA A 157 14.00 7.51 -12.13
C ALA A 157 13.80 8.77 -11.26
N TYR A 158 12.62 8.96 -10.66
CA TYR A 158 12.30 10.13 -9.85
C TYR A 158 13.24 10.35 -8.65
N PRO A 159 13.58 9.36 -7.80
CA PRO A 159 14.60 9.52 -6.75
C PRO A 159 15.96 10.00 -7.24
N PHE A 160 16.29 9.78 -8.52
CA PHE A 160 17.56 10.17 -9.14
C PHE A 160 17.50 11.50 -9.90
N ARG A 161 16.38 12.23 -9.88
CA ARG A 161 16.14 13.49 -10.61
C ARG A 161 17.21 14.58 -10.37
N ASN A 162 17.79 14.59 -9.17
CA ASN A 162 18.83 15.54 -8.78
C ASN A 162 20.26 14.95 -8.88
N VAL A 163 20.42 13.69 -9.29
CA VAL A 163 21.74 13.05 -9.40
C VAL A 163 22.48 13.59 -10.61
N LYS A 164 23.64 14.22 -10.38
CA LYS A 164 24.57 14.69 -11.40
C LYS A 164 25.52 13.58 -11.84
N SER A 165 26.02 12.80 -10.88
CA SER A 165 26.95 11.71 -11.18
C SER A 165 26.94 10.64 -10.09
N VAL A 166 27.24 9.41 -10.50
CA VAL A 166 27.55 8.27 -9.63
C VAL A 166 28.90 7.75 -10.06
N GLY A 167 29.86 7.67 -9.15
CA GLY A 167 31.23 7.25 -9.48
C GLY A 167 31.90 6.47 -8.37
N LYS A 168 32.79 5.56 -8.77
CA LYS A 168 33.72 4.88 -7.88
C LYS A 168 34.82 5.85 -7.48
N THR A 169 35.02 6.06 -6.19
CA THR A 169 36.04 6.97 -5.63
C THR A 169 37.10 6.24 -4.81
N GLY A 170 36.92 4.93 -4.62
CA GLY A 170 37.89 4.04 -3.98
C GLY A 170 37.62 2.58 -4.31
N PRO A 171 38.47 1.64 -3.87
CA PRO A 171 38.29 0.21 -4.15
C PRO A 171 36.90 -0.31 -3.73
N MET A 172 36.42 0.13 -2.56
CA MET A 172 35.09 -0.18 -1.99
C MET A 172 34.38 1.10 -1.56
N GLU A 173 34.38 2.12 -2.44
CA GLU A 173 33.76 3.41 -2.17
C GLU A 173 33.07 3.95 -3.42
N VAL A 174 31.85 4.45 -3.22
CA VAL A 174 31.05 5.10 -4.26
C VAL A 174 30.62 6.47 -3.78
N THR A 175 30.79 7.46 -4.63
CA THR A 175 30.31 8.83 -4.39
C THR A 175 29.17 9.16 -5.36
N VAL A 176 28.09 9.67 -4.81
CA VAL A 176 26.98 10.26 -5.57
C VAL A 176 27.02 11.78 -5.38
N THR A 177 27.06 12.51 -6.51
CA THR A 177 26.98 13.97 -6.50
C THR A 177 25.62 14.39 -7.03
N LEU A 178 24.96 15.28 -6.30
CA LEU A 178 23.67 15.87 -6.65
C LEU A 178 23.87 17.24 -7.29
N ALA A 179 22.96 17.66 -8.15
CA ALA A 179 22.93 19.00 -8.75
C ALA A 179 22.42 20.05 -7.75
N ARG A 180 21.57 19.64 -6.80
CA ARG A 180 21.05 20.43 -5.69
C ARG A 180 20.87 19.53 -4.46
N PRO A 181 20.70 20.07 -3.25
CA PRO A 181 20.37 19.25 -2.07
C PRO A 181 19.11 18.39 -2.32
N ASP A 182 19.10 17.19 -1.74
CA ASP A 182 17.92 16.31 -1.75
C ASP A 182 17.92 15.45 -0.49
N SER A 183 17.12 15.85 0.50
CA SER A 183 17.01 15.20 1.81
C SER A 183 16.42 13.78 1.74
N THR A 184 15.72 13.44 0.64
CA THR A 184 15.11 12.12 0.46
C THR A 184 16.00 11.14 -0.29
N PHE A 185 17.00 11.62 -1.05
CA PHE A 185 17.82 10.76 -1.90
C PHE A 185 18.39 9.56 -1.14
N ASN A 186 19.05 9.81 -0.01
CA ASN A 186 19.65 8.74 0.80
C ASN A 186 18.61 7.75 1.34
N LYS A 187 17.41 8.23 1.69
CA LYS A 187 16.32 7.36 2.20
C LYS A 187 15.85 6.37 1.13
N TYR A 188 15.77 6.79 -0.13
CA TYR A 188 15.40 5.91 -1.24
C TYR A 188 16.40 4.77 -1.47
N LEU A 189 17.65 4.91 -1.04
CA LEU A 189 18.64 3.84 -1.16
C LEU A 189 18.43 2.69 -0.16
N ALA A 190 17.40 2.76 0.68
CA ALA A 190 16.92 1.66 1.53
C ALA A 190 15.78 0.86 0.86
N ALA A 191 15.24 1.34 -0.25
CA ALA A 191 14.20 0.69 -1.06
C ALA A 191 14.77 0.21 -2.39
N SER A 192 13.90 -0.19 -3.32
CA SER A 192 14.30 -0.71 -4.64
C SER A 192 15.32 0.15 -5.39
N PRO A 193 15.27 1.50 -5.38
CA PRO A 193 16.26 2.33 -6.08
C PRO A 193 17.71 2.12 -5.64
N GLY A 194 17.91 1.65 -4.41
CA GLY A 194 19.25 1.35 -3.86
C GLY A 194 19.74 -0.07 -4.08
N THR A 195 18.96 -0.90 -4.76
CA THR A 195 19.29 -2.32 -5.00
C THR A 195 20.58 -2.47 -5.81
N VAL A 196 21.41 -3.44 -5.42
CA VAL A 196 22.66 -3.76 -6.10
C VAL A 196 22.59 -5.15 -6.72
N GLU A 197 22.90 -5.20 -8.01
CA GLU A 197 22.86 -6.39 -8.86
C GLU A 197 24.23 -6.61 -9.51
N SER A 198 24.56 -7.86 -9.86
CA SER A 198 25.80 -8.16 -10.56
C SER A 198 25.83 -7.51 -11.95
N ALA A 199 26.74 -6.56 -12.15
CA ALA A 199 26.93 -5.88 -13.42
C ALA A 199 27.27 -6.85 -14.58
N ALA A 200 28.00 -7.91 -14.27
CA ALA A 200 28.33 -8.95 -15.24
C ALA A 200 27.10 -9.73 -15.69
N THR A 201 26.23 -10.09 -14.73
CA THR A 201 24.96 -10.80 -15.02
C THR A 201 23.99 -9.90 -15.78
N LEU A 202 23.84 -8.64 -15.38
CA LEU A 202 23.03 -7.64 -16.09
C LEU A 202 23.45 -7.53 -17.57
N LYS A 203 24.76 -7.39 -17.83
CA LYS A 203 25.30 -7.29 -19.17
C LYS A 203 25.05 -8.57 -19.99
N LYS A 204 25.21 -9.75 -19.36
CA LYS A 204 25.03 -11.06 -20.02
C LYS A 204 23.56 -11.34 -20.36
N ALA A 205 22.65 -11.06 -19.44
CA ALA A 205 21.23 -11.37 -19.59
C ALA A 205 20.50 -10.33 -20.47
N GLY A 206 20.97 -9.08 -20.47
CA GLY A 206 20.36 -8.00 -21.25
C GLY A 206 18.87 -7.85 -20.90
N LYS A 207 18.01 -7.86 -21.91
CA LYS A 207 16.54 -7.70 -21.76
C LYS A 207 15.85 -8.89 -21.05
N ASP A 208 16.50 -10.04 -20.96
CA ASP A 208 15.96 -11.21 -20.27
C ASP A 208 16.16 -11.14 -18.74
N TYR A 209 16.93 -10.17 -18.22
CA TYR A 209 17.16 -10.02 -16.79
C TYR A 209 15.85 -9.83 -16.01
N GLY A 210 15.70 -10.53 -14.90
CA GLY A 210 14.48 -10.48 -14.09
C GLY A 210 13.28 -11.24 -14.66
N SER A 211 13.45 -11.94 -15.78
CA SER A 211 12.42 -12.79 -16.41
C SER A 211 12.40 -14.21 -15.83
N PRO A 212 11.35 -15.01 -16.11
CA PRO A 212 11.31 -16.43 -15.73
C PRO A 212 12.49 -17.27 -16.22
N LYS A 213 13.12 -16.84 -17.33
CA LYS A 213 14.23 -17.56 -17.93
C LYS A 213 15.57 -17.36 -17.21
N THR A 214 15.81 -16.15 -16.70
CA THR A 214 17.12 -15.77 -16.17
C THR A 214 17.12 -15.47 -14.69
N GLY A 215 15.98 -15.02 -14.14
CA GLY A 215 15.92 -14.50 -12.77
C GLY A 215 16.89 -13.33 -12.57
N VAL A 216 17.40 -13.22 -11.35
CA VAL A 216 18.34 -12.17 -10.92
C VAL A 216 19.55 -12.78 -10.21
N ASN A 217 20.68 -12.06 -10.19
CA ASN A 217 21.88 -12.41 -9.45
C ASN A 217 22.23 -11.27 -8.48
N CYS A 218 21.93 -11.48 -7.22
CA CYS A 218 22.02 -10.51 -6.13
C CYS A 218 22.76 -11.10 -4.93
N THR A 219 22.65 -10.48 -3.76
CA THR A 219 23.43 -10.78 -2.53
C THR A 219 22.59 -11.25 -1.35
N GLY A 220 21.25 -11.34 -1.51
CA GLY A 220 20.31 -11.62 -0.42
C GLY A 220 20.38 -13.05 0.14
N PRO A 221 19.62 -13.33 1.23
CA PRO A 221 19.66 -14.62 1.92
C PRO A 221 19.08 -15.79 1.11
N PHE A 222 18.35 -15.49 0.01
CA PHE A 222 17.90 -16.49 -0.94
C PHE A 222 18.37 -16.14 -2.34
N SER A 223 18.65 -17.16 -3.14
CA SER A 223 18.95 -17.07 -4.58
C SER A 223 17.73 -17.46 -5.41
N PHE A 224 17.67 -16.96 -6.64
CA PHE A 224 16.66 -17.40 -7.62
C PHE A 224 16.85 -18.90 -7.93
N GLY A 225 15.77 -19.67 -7.83
CA GLY A 225 15.74 -21.09 -8.12
C GLY A 225 15.09 -21.40 -9.46
N SER A 226 13.79 -21.12 -9.57
CA SER A 226 13.02 -21.34 -10.80
C SER A 226 11.76 -20.48 -10.80
N TRP A 227 11.20 -20.25 -11.99
CA TRP A 227 9.94 -19.56 -12.16
C TRP A 227 9.14 -20.24 -13.28
N THR A 228 7.98 -20.79 -12.93
CA THR A 228 7.01 -21.36 -13.87
C THR A 228 5.87 -20.38 -14.00
N SER A 229 5.80 -19.68 -15.15
CA SER A 229 4.76 -18.67 -15.41
C SER A 229 3.35 -19.21 -15.19
N GLY A 230 2.51 -18.38 -14.57
CA GLY A 230 1.14 -18.71 -14.20
C GLY A 230 1.01 -19.63 -12.98
N GLN A 231 2.13 -20.13 -12.41
CA GLN A 231 2.07 -21.12 -11.33
C GLN A 231 2.84 -20.71 -10.09
N SER A 232 4.17 -20.59 -10.18
CA SER A 232 5.01 -20.39 -9.00
C SER A 232 6.41 -19.89 -9.31
N LEU A 233 7.00 -19.25 -8.32
CA LEU A 233 8.40 -18.85 -8.28
C LEU A 233 9.05 -19.47 -7.03
N VAL A 234 10.26 -20.03 -7.18
CA VAL A 234 10.99 -20.70 -6.12
C VAL A 234 12.30 -19.98 -5.85
N LEU A 235 12.54 -19.70 -4.58
CA LEU A 235 13.84 -19.24 -4.08
C LEU A 235 14.49 -20.34 -3.26
N LYS A 236 15.83 -20.40 -3.28
CA LYS A 236 16.65 -21.35 -2.54
C LYS A 236 17.55 -20.61 -1.55
N ARG A 237 17.71 -21.14 -0.34
CA ARG A 237 18.64 -20.58 0.64
C ARG A 237 20.03 -20.41 0.05
N PHE A 238 20.62 -19.25 0.33
CA PHE A 238 22.02 -18.96 0.00
C PHE A 238 22.87 -19.17 1.25
N ASP A 239 23.56 -20.31 1.32
CA ASP A 239 24.31 -20.72 2.51
C ASP A 239 25.50 -19.81 2.84
N ASP A 240 26.11 -19.19 1.78
CA ASP A 240 27.22 -18.25 1.91
C ASP A 240 26.76 -16.79 2.17
N TYR A 241 25.53 -16.60 2.62
CA TYR A 241 25.01 -15.27 2.92
C TYR A 241 25.84 -14.57 3.99
N TRP A 242 26.25 -13.34 3.69
CA TRP A 242 27.24 -12.58 4.48
C TRP A 242 26.76 -12.15 5.88
N ASN A 243 25.42 -11.98 6.09
CA ASN A 243 24.86 -11.48 7.34
C ASN A 243 24.31 -12.65 8.19
N PRO A 244 25.02 -13.06 9.26
CA PRO A 244 24.59 -14.20 10.08
C PRO A 244 23.30 -13.96 10.84
N GLN A 245 22.91 -12.68 11.10
CA GLN A 245 21.68 -12.35 11.80
C GLN A 245 20.42 -12.56 10.97
N LEU A 246 20.55 -12.52 9.64
CA LEU A 246 19.46 -12.71 8.69
C LEU A 246 19.70 -13.92 7.78
N LYS A 247 20.50 -14.89 8.24
CA LYS A 247 20.65 -16.17 7.55
C LYS A 247 19.31 -16.89 7.51
N ALA A 248 18.92 -17.35 6.32
CA ALA A 248 17.63 -17.98 6.11
C ALA A 248 17.49 -19.27 6.94
N LYS A 249 16.37 -19.38 7.67
CA LYS A 249 16.00 -20.56 8.45
C LYS A 249 15.28 -21.63 7.63
N SER A 250 14.87 -21.30 6.40
CA SER A 250 14.22 -22.23 5.49
C SER A 250 15.10 -22.50 4.29
N GLY A 251 15.18 -23.77 3.86
CA GLY A 251 15.97 -24.18 2.69
C GLY A 251 15.39 -23.65 1.39
N GLN A 252 14.06 -23.45 1.34
CA GLN A 252 13.37 -22.99 0.14
C GLN A 252 12.10 -22.20 0.48
N VAL A 253 11.79 -21.21 -0.35
CA VAL A 253 10.48 -20.52 -0.39
C VAL A 253 9.85 -20.75 -1.74
N LYS A 254 8.61 -21.27 -1.76
CA LYS A 254 7.80 -21.37 -2.97
C LYS A 254 6.69 -20.34 -2.95
N PHE A 255 6.74 -19.37 -3.83
CA PHE A 255 5.65 -18.42 -4.06
C PHE A 255 4.66 -19.03 -5.05
N VAL A 256 3.37 -19.03 -4.71
CA VAL A 256 2.27 -19.45 -5.58
C VAL A 256 1.36 -18.27 -5.89
N PHE A 257 0.89 -18.18 -7.14
CA PHE A 257 0.12 -17.03 -7.63
C PHE A 257 -1.38 -17.34 -7.50
N LEU A 258 -2.03 -16.77 -6.48
CA LEU A 258 -3.44 -16.98 -6.16
C LEU A 258 -4.19 -15.65 -6.23
N GLY A 259 -4.68 -15.29 -7.43
CA GLY A 259 -5.34 -13.99 -7.68
C GLY A 259 -6.73 -13.90 -7.03
N ASP A 260 -7.50 -14.99 -7.04
CA ASP A 260 -8.83 -15.00 -6.44
C ASP A 260 -8.75 -15.01 -4.90
N ALA A 261 -9.43 -14.05 -4.27
CA ALA A 261 -9.42 -13.87 -2.82
C ALA A 261 -9.97 -15.09 -2.06
N THR A 262 -11.01 -15.74 -2.58
CA THR A 262 -11.64 -16.90 -1.95
C THR A 262 -10.72 -18.11 -2.04
N THR A 263 -10.13 -18.35 -3.19
CA THR A 263 -9.13 -19.42 -3.40
C THR A 263 -7.95 -19.23 -2.45
N ARG A 264 -7.43 -18.02 -2.31
CA ARG A 264 -6.32 -17.72 -1.42
C ARG A 264 -6.66 -17.99 0.05
N VAL A 265 -7.84 -17.58 0.51
CA VAL A 265 -8.30 -17.84 1.88
C VAL A 265 -8.54 -19.33 2.12
N ASN A 266 -9.07 -20.07 1.14
CA ASN A 266 -9.25 -21.51 1.25
C ASN A 266 -7.88 -22.22 1.33
N ALA A 267 -6.88 -21.79 0.56
CA ALA A 267 -5.51 -22.31 0.63
C ALA A 267 -4.86 -22.09 2.00
N PHE A 268 -5.12 -20.94 2.68
CA PHE A 268 -4.71 -20.72 4.06
C PHE A 268 -5.37 -21.73 5.02
N GLN A 269 -6.66 -21.97 4.86
CA GLN A 269 -7.41 -22.85 5.77
C GLN A 269 -7.12 -24.34 5.56
N SER A 270 -6.85 -24.76 4.33
CA SER A 270 -6.47 -26.14 4.02
C SER A 270 -5.02 -26.46 4.36
N GLY A 271 -4.15 -25.43 4.53
CA GLY A 271 -2.71 -25.61 4.67
C GLY A 271 -1.99 -25.90 3.35
N GLU A 272 -2.62 -25.66 2.21
CA GLU A 272 -1.98 -25.73 0.88
C GLU A 272 -0.87 -24.68 0.77
N VAL A 273 -1.06 -23.52 1.40
CA VAL A 273 -0.01 -22.50 1.60
C VAL A 273 0.22 -22.28 3.08
N ASP A 274 1.47 -22.05 3.45
CA ASP A 274 1.86 -21.82 4.84
C ASP A 274 1.59 -20.38 5.30
N GLY A 275 1.47 -19.43 4.36
CA GLY A 275 1.17 -18.05 4.71
C GLY A 275 1.01 -17.12 3.50
N GLY A 276 0.76 -15.85 3.81
CA GLY A 276 0.66 -14.79 2.79
C GLY A 276 0.44 -13.42 3.40
N TRP A 277 1.02 -12.41 2.75
CA TRP A 277 0.75 -11.00 2.99
C TRP A 277 -0.56 -10.57 2.33
N MET A 278 -1.07 -9.39 2.71
CA MET A 278 -2.26 -8.78 2.11
C MET A 278 -3.45 -9.73 2.12
N VAL A 279 -3.77 -10.24 3.30
CA VAL A 279 -4.92 -11.13 3.53
C VAL A 279 -6.20 -10.39 3.14
N PRO A 280 -7.12 -10.98 2.35
CA PRO A 280 -8.36 -10.32 1.96
C PRO A 280 -9.18 -9.85 3.17
N PRO A 281 -9.53 -8.55 3.28
CA PRO A 281 -10.25 -8.02 4.44
C PRO A 281 -11.58 -8.71 4.72
N SER A 282 -12.30 -9.15 3.69
CA SER A 282 -13.55 -9.91 3.82
C SER A 282 -13.41 -11.22 4.59
N SER A 283 -12.18 -11.70 4.80
CA SER A 283 -11.89 -12.95 5.51
C SER A 283 -11.41 -12.77 6.96
N TYR A 284 -11.18 -11.54 7.42
CA TYR A 284 -10.57 -11.30 8.72
C TYR A 284 -11.33 -11.95 9.88
N SER A 285 -12.65 -11.79 9.94
CA SER A 285 -13.48 -12.41 10.98
C SER A 285 -13.36 -13.93 10.99
N ARG A 286 -13.34 -14.57 9.80
CA ARG A 286 -13.18 -16.01 9.65
C ARG A 286 -11.79 -16.49 10.05
N LEU A 287 -10.74 -15.76 9.63
CA LEU A 287 -9.36 -16.17 9.91
C LEU A 287 -8.93 -15.87 11.36
N LYS A 288 -9.51 -14.88 12.03
CA LYS A 288 -9.29 -14.63 13.47
C LYS A 288 -9.70 -15.81 14.36
N THR A 289 -10.70 -16.57 13.96
CA THR A 289 -11.20 -17.74 14.69
C THR A 289 -10.70 -19.07 14.10
N SER A 290 -9.86 -19.01 13.07
CA SER A 290 -9.38 -20.20 12.37
C SER A 290 -8.40 -21.01 13.21
N THR A 291 -8.58 -22.32 13.24
CA THR A 291 -7.59 -23.24 13.81
C THR A 291 -6.46 -23.59 12.85
N ALA A 292 -6.48 -23.13 11.59
CA ALA A 292 -5.45 -23.44 10.59
C ALA A 292 -4.17 -22.59 10.75
N GLY A 293 -4.26 -21.44 11.42
CA GLY A 293 -3.14 -20.53 11.61
C GLY A 293 -3.56 -19.28 12.38
N THR A 294 -2.74 -18.25 12.32
CA THR A 294 -2.97 -16.98 13.02
C THR A 294 -2.86 -15.80 12.05
N LEU A 295 -3.85 -14.89 12.11
CA LEU A 295 -3.84 -13.62 11.41
C LEU A 295 -3.20 -12.56 12.31
N TYR A 296 -2.17 -11.90 11.78
CA TYR A 296 -1.46 -10.79 12.45
C TYR A 296 -1.63 -9.51 11.67
N PHE A 297 -1.55 -8.39 12.39
CA PHE A 297 -1.55 -7.04 11.84
C PHE A 297 -0.28 -6.31 12.26
N GLY A 298 0.28 -5.51 11.35
CA GLY A 298 1.52 -4.79 11.59
C GLY A 298 1.53 -3.38 11.03
N ARG A 299 2.67 -2.69 11.21
CA ARG A 299 2.86 -1.31 10.79
C ARG A 299 2.73 -1.16 9.29
N ASN A 300 2.02 -0.09 8.86
CA ASN A 300 1.80 0.21 7.46
C ASN A 300 2.00 1.71 7.18
N THR A 301 2.31 2.05 5.94
CA THR A 301 2.38 3.43 5.43
C THR A 301 1.29 3.71 4.38
N THR A 302 0.40 2.74 4.15
CA THR A 302 -0.64 2.83 3.12
C THR A 302 -1.84 3.62 3.59
N VAL A 303 -2.28 4.55 2.73
CA VAL A 303 -3.57 5.24 2.84
C VAL A 303 -4.44 4.84 1.65
N ALA A 304 -5.71 4.59 1.89
CA ALA A 304 -6.70 4.46 0.84
C ALA A 304 -7.21 5.86 0.49
N ASP A 305 -7.01 6.28 -0.74
CA ASP A 305 -7.32 7.63 -1.22
C ASP A 305 -8.18 7.60 -2.48
N GLU A 306 -9.12 8.53 -2.59
CA GLU A 306 -9.72 8.85 -3.88
C GLU A 306 -8.88 9.90 -4.60
N VAL A 307 -8.32 9.53 -5.74
CA VAL A 307 -7.56 10.42 -6.62
C VAL A 307 -8.55 11.29 -7.39
N VAL A 308 -8.40 12.62 -7.29
CA VAL A 308 -9.12 13.56 -8.16
C VAL A 308 -8.31 13.73 -9.44
N SER A 309 -8.76 13.09 -10.53
CA SER A 309 -8.03 13.05 -11.80
C SER A 309 -8.48 14.11 -12.81
N ASN A 310 -9.57 14.82 -12.54
CA ASN A 310 -10.10 15.89 -13.40
C ASN A 310 -10.47 17.11 -12.57
N LEU A 311 -9.64 18.15 -12.64
CA LEU A 311 -9.89 19.44 -11.99
C LEU A 311 -10.52 20.48 -12.94
N ASP A 312 -10.72 20.18 -14.22
CA ASP A 312 -11.44 21.02 -15.18
C ASP A 312 -12.97 20.84 -15.06
N GLY A 313 -13.40 19.79 -14.37
CA GLY A 313 -14.81 19.47 -14.12
C GLY A 313 -15.35 20.03 -12.79
N PRO A 314 -16.48 19.49 -12.31
CA PRO A 314 -17.12 19.93 -11.06
C PRO A 314 -16.19 19.84 -9.84
N LEU A 315 -15.28 18.88 -9.82
CA LEU A 315 -14.30 18.70 -8.75
C LEU A 315 -13.16 19.72 -8.78
N GLY A 316 -13.13 20.67 -9.74
CA GLY A 316 -12.20 21.80 -9.75
C GLY A 316 -12.40 22.76 -8.58
N ASP A 317 -13.65 22.94 -8.11
CA ASP A 317 -13.91 23.70 -6.88
C ASP A 317 -13.60 22.87 -5.63
N LYS A 318 -12.62 23.31 -4.85
CA LYS A 318 -12.22 22.61 -3.62
C LYS A 318 -13.36 22.46 -2.61
N ARG A 319 -14.36 23.37 -2.59
CA ARG A 319 -15.52 23.28 -1.71
C ARG A 319 -16.34 22.03 -2.02
N ILE A 320 -16.42 21.64 -3.31
CA ILE A 320 -17.09 20.40 -3.71
C ILE A 320 -16.29 19.17 -3.24
N ARG A 321 -14.95 19.19 -3.35
CA ARG A 321 -14.09 18.12 -2.83
C ARG A 321 -14.20 17.98 -1.32
N GLN A 322 -14.21 19.11 -0.59
CA GLN A 322 -14.42 19.14 0.86
C GLN A 322 -15.82 18.62 1.24
N ALA A 323 -16.86 19.05 0.53
CA ALA A 323 -18.22 18.57 0.72
C ALA A 323 -18.32 17.05 0.47
N LEU A 324 -17.67 16.56 -0.61
CA LEU A 324 -17.66 15.13 -0.92
C LEU A 324 -16.98 14.34 0.21
N LEU A 325 -15.79 14.76 0.67
CA LEU A 325 -15.08 14.09 1.75
C LEU A 325 -15.89 14.06 3.06
N MET A 326 -16.60 15.15 3.39
CA MET A 326 -17.49 15.21 4.56
C MET A 326 -18.75 14.35 4.41
N ALA A 327 -19.20 14.07 3.18
CA ALA A 327 -20.36 13.21 2.90
C ALA A 327 -20.00 11.72 2.85
N ILE A 328 -18.72 11.36 2.73
CA ILE A 328 -18.26 9.96 2.72
C ILE A 328 -18.28 9.40 4.14
N ASP A 329 -19.09 8.39 4.40
CA ASP A 329 -19.05 7.62 5.66
C ASP A 329 -17.80 6.70 5.66
N ARG A 330 -16.65 7.26 6.03
CA ARG A 330 -15.36 6.55 6.07
C ARG A 330 -15.36 5.41 7.10
N LYS A 331 -16.09 5.55 8.22
CA LYS A 331 -16.26 4.45 9.19
C LYS A 331 -17.08 3.31 8.59
N GLY A 332 -18.14 3.63 7.86
CA GLY A 332 -18.93 2.66 7.10
C GLY A 332 -18.10 1.92 6.06
N ILE A 333 -17.20 2.63 5.36
CA ILE A 333 -16.25 2.04 4.41
C ILE A 333 -15.31 1.06 5.13
N ILE A 334 -14.70 1.44 6.26
CA ILE A 334 -13.81 0.56 7.04
C ILE A 334 -14.57 -0.71 7.45
N LYS A 335 -15.80 -0.55 7.95
CA LYS A 335 -16.63 -1.68 8.38
C LYS A 335 -16.96 -2.64 7.25
N ALA A 336 -17.39 -2.13 6.10
CA ALA A 336 -17.86 -2.95 4.98
C ALA A 336 -16.73 -3.41 4.05
N GLY A 337 -15.76 -2.55 3.75
CA GLY A 337 -14.69 -2.79 2.78
C GLY A 337 -13.39 -3.29 3.39
N ALA A 338 -13.00 -2.79 4.58
CA ALA A 338 -11.74 -3.16 5.22
C ALA A 338 -11.90 -4.23 6.32
N GLY A 339 -13.03 -4.97 6.33
CA GLY A 339 -13.28 -6.02 7.33
C GLY A 339 -13.37 -5.50 8.77
N GLY A 340 -13.69 -4.22 8.96
CA GLY A 340 -13.76 -3.54 10.25
C GLY A 340 -12.39 -3.17 10.83
N VAL A 341 -11.30 -3.34 10.09
CA VAL A 341 -9.91 -3.10 10.55
C VAL A 341 -9.32 -1.89 9.83
N GLY A 342 -9.01 -0.84 10.57
CA GLY A 342 -8.44 0.40 10.04
C GLY A 342 -8.89 1.61 10.85
N GLU A 343 -8.37 2.78 10.47
CA GLU A 343 -8.65 4.06 11.10
C GLU A 343 -9.00 5.10 10.03
N VAL A 344 -9.89 6.04 10.35
CA VAL A 344 -10.20 7.15 9.44
C VAL A 344 -8.94 7.97 9.21
N ALA A 345 -8.60 8.21 7.94
CA ALA A 345 -7.45 9.03 7.58
C ALA A 345 -7.87 10.51 7.48
N ASP A 346 -7.18 11.36 8.22
CA ASP A 346 -7.31 12.82 8.09
C ASP A 346 -6.16 13.42 7.24
N SER A 347 -5.17 12.58 6.87
CA SER A 347 -4.00 12.95 6.09
C SER A 347 -3.76 11.92 4.97
N LEU A 348 -3.05 12.34 3.91
CA LEU A 348 -2.57 11.47 2.82
C LEU A 348 -1.37 10.60 3.24
N VAL A 349 -0.89 10.76 4.46
CA VAL A 349 0.21 9.98 5.04
C VAL A 349 -0.18 9.44 6.42
N THR A 350 0.40 8.31 6.79
CA THR A 350 0.20 7.74 8.12
C THR A 350 1.05 8.46 9.18
N PRO A 351 0.62 8.53 10.46
CA PRO A 351 1.35 9.25 11.51
C PRO A 351 2.80 8.79 11.72
N ASN A 352 3.12 7.52 11.43
CA ASN A 352 4.48 6.98 11.59
C ASN A 352 5.50 7.53 10.59
N LEU A 353 5.07 8.18 9.49
CA LEU A 353 6.00 8.87 8.59
C LEU A 353 6.61 10.14 9.19
N TRP A 354 6.06 10.62 10.30
CA TRP A 354 6.58 11.75 11.05
C TRP A 354 7.58 11.36 12.15
N ASN A 355 8.03 10.09 12.20
CA ASN A 355 8.91 9.60 13.27
C ASN A 355 10.29 10.28 13.30
N ASP A 356 10.79 10.76 12.17
CA ASP A 356 12.05 11.52 12.08
C ASP A 356 11.90 12.98 12.56
N ALA A 357 10.68 13.49 12.68
CA ALA A 357 10.43 14.82 13.24
C ALA A 357 10.71 14.84 14.75
N PRO A 358 11.25 15.94 15.30
CA PRO A 358 11.39 16.10 16.74
C PRO A 358 10.05 15.83 17.47
N ALA A 359 10.09 15.11 18.59
CA ALA A 359 8.87 14.62 19.26
C ALA A 359 7.86 15.73 19.61
N ALA A 360 8.34 16.91 20.06
CA ALA A 360 7.47 18.06 20.32
C ALA A 360 6.80 18.57 19.04
N ALA A 361 7.57 18.75 17.95
CA ALA A 361 7.04 19.21 16.67
C ALA A 361 6.03 18.22 16.07
N ARG A 362 6.26 16.91 16.22
CA ARG A 362 5.38 15.87 15.70
C ARG A 362 3.96 16.00 16.25
N LYS A 363 3.82 16.21 17.55
CA LYS A 363 2.50 16.39 18.16
C LYS A 363 1.76 17.58 17.55
N ASP A 364 2.43 18.72 17.44
CA ASP A 364 1.86 19.95 16.89
C ASP A 364 1.48 19.79 15.41
N ILE A 365 2.29 19.05 14.64
CA ILE A 365 2.01 18.72 13.24
C ILE A 365 0.73 17.92 13.13
N LEU A 366 0.62 16.83 13.87
CA LEU A 366 -0.54 15.92 13.81
C LEU A 366 -1.82 16.59 14.34
N ASP A 367 -1.73 17.46 15.33
CA ASP A 367 -2.88 18.21 15.87
C ASP A 367 -3.35 19.31 14.90
N ALA A 368 -2.46 19.86 14.07
CA ALA A 368 -2.75 20.94 13.12
C ALA A 368 -3.32 20.46 11.77
N VAL A 369 -3.46 19.14 11.57
CA VAL A 369 -4.02 18.57 10.34
C VAL A 369 -5.47 19.03 10.16
N PRO A 370 -5.86 19.61 8.99
CA PRO A 370 -7.26 19.90 8.68
C PRO A 370 -8.12 18.63 8.71
N ARG A 371 -9.24 18.66 9.41
CA ARG A 371 -10.13 17.51 9.58
C ARG A 371 -11.47 17.75 8.92
N TYR A 372 -11.97 16.71 8.26
CA TYR A 372 -13.26 16.69 7.56
C TYR A 372 -14.12 15.54 8.13
N PRO A 373 -14.67 15.68 9.35
CA PRO A 373 -15.52 14.63 9.94
C PRO A 373 -16.76 14.42 9.09
N TYR A 374 -17.31 13.21 9.14
CA TYR A 374 -18.56 12.90 8.47
C TYR A 374 -19.68 13.81 9.01
N ASP A 375 -20.22 14.65 8.13
CA ASP A 375 -21.32 15.59 8.41
C ASP A 375 -22.08 15.86 7.11
N LEU A 376 -23.10 15.06 6.86
CA LEU A 376 -23.88 15.14 5.62
C LEU A 376 -24.68 16.46 5.51
N ALA A 377 -25.09 17.06 6.65
CA ALA A 377 -25.85 18.31 6.61
C ALA A 377 -24.95 19.46 6.15
N LYS A 378 -23.75 19.58 6.75
CA LYS A 378 -22.77 20.59 6.38
C LYS A 378 -22.19 20.34 4.97
N ALA A 379 -22.02 19.08 4.57
CA ALA A 379 -21.59 18.73 3.22
C ALA A 379 -22.58 19.23 2.15
N LYS A 380 -23.89 19.04 2.37
CA LYS A 380 -24.95 19.55 1.47
C LYS A 380 -24.97 21.07 1.41
N GLU A 381 -24.82 21.73 2.56
CA GLU A 381 -24.75 23.20 2.61
C GLU A 381 -23.55 23.71 1.80
N LEU A 382 -22.35 23.14 2.01
CA LEU A 382 -21.14 23.54 1.33
C LEU A 382 -21.23 23.26 -0.19
N ALA A 383 -21.79 22.13 -0.61
CA ALA A 383 -22.03 21.81 -2.01
C ALA A 383 -23.01 22.80 -2.67
N ALA A 384 -24.10 23.16 -1.98
CA ALA A 384 -25.04 24.17 -2.47
C ALA A 384 -24.39 25.55 -2.62
N GLN A 385 -23.56 25.98 -1.65
CA GLN A 385 -22.77 27.21 -1.72
C GLN A 385 -21.75 27.18 -2.88
N ALA A 386 -21.26 26.01 -3.27
CA ALA A 386 -20.38 25.81 -4.40
C ALA A 386 -21.15 25.66 -5.75
N GLY A 387 -22.47 25.75 -5.74
CA GLY A 387 -23.31 25.72 -6.94
C GLY A 387 -23.56 24.31 -7.50
N VAL A 388 -23.49 23.28 -6.66
CA VAL A 388 -23.83 21.91 -7.08
C VAL A 388 -25.32 21.81 -7.41
N SER A 389 -25.63 21.36 -8.63
CA SER A 389 -26.99 21.28 -9.19
C SER A 389 -27.16 20.14 -10.20
N GLY A 390 -26.62 18.95 -9.88
CA GLY A 390 -26.77 17.76 -10.73
C GLY A 390 -25.66 17.51 -11.73
N GLN A 391 -24.50 18.19 -11.60
CA GLN A 391 -23.36 17.96 -12.49
C GLN A 391 -22.90 16.49 -12.40
N GLN A 392 -22.60 15.93 -13.57
CA GLN A 392 -22.12 14.55 -13.65
C GLN A 392 -20.65 14.45 -13.23
N ILE A 393 -20.33 13.40 -12.51
CA ILE A 393 -18.96 12.94 -12.27
C ILE A 393 -18.84 11.46 -12.63
N VAL A 394 -17.66 11.05 -13.07
CA VAL A 394 -17.34 9.67 -13.44
C VAL A 394 -16.33 9.09 -12.46
N ILE A 395 -16.69 7.98 -11.83
CA ILE A 395 -15.84 7.28 -10.87
C ILE A 395 -15.42 5.95 -11.49
N ALA A 396 -14.14 5.79 -11.80
CA ALA A 396 -13.63 4.52 -12.32
C ALA A 396 -13.48 3.49 -11.21
N THR A 397 -13.85 2.25 -11.53
CA THR A 397 -13.64 1.09 -10.66
C THR A 397 -13.22 -0.12 -11.48
N SER A 398 -12.69 -1.14 -10.81
CA SER A 398 -12.37 -2.42 -11.42
C SER A 398 -12.80 -3.57 -10.50
N PRO A 399 -13.23 -4.71 -11.05
CA PRO A 399 -13.63 -5.88 -10.26
C PRO A 399 -12.42 -6.68 -9.71
N LEU A 400 -11.30 -5.99 -9.43
CA LEU A 400 -10.07 -6.60 -8.88
C LEU A 400 -10.34 -7.27 -7.53
N ASP A 401 -11.12 -6.60 -6.67
CA ASP A 401 -11.54 -7.10 -5.37
C ASP A 401 -12.86 -6.47 -4.91
N SER A 402 -13.45 -7.05 -3.87
CA SER A 402 -14.70 -6.54 -3.29
C SER A 402 -14.51 -5.21 -2.55
N GLN A 403 -13.33 -4.94 -2.02
CA GLN A 403 -13.01 -3.73 -1.27
C GLN A 403 -13.11 -2.50 -2.16
N THR A 404 -12.48 -2.52 -3.32
CA THR A 404 -12.52 -1.44 -4.32
C THR A 404 -13.96 -1.14 -4.74
N THR A 405 -14.76 -2.18 -5.02
CA THR A 405 -16.18 -2.01 -5.41
C THR A 405 -17.01 -1.35 -4.28
N ILE A 406 -16.85 -1.79 -3.04
CA ILE A 406 -17.58 -1.25 -1.88
C ILE A 406 -17.24 0.23 -1.67
N ILE A 407 -15.96 0.59 -1.74
CA ILE A 407 -15.51 1.97 -1.59
C ILE A 407 -16.09 2.86 -2.68
N THR A 408 -15.96 2.44 -3.95
CA THR A 408 -16.51 3.19 -5.09
C THR A 408 -18.01 3.44 -4.94
N GLN A 409 -18.78 2.44 -4.51
CA GLN A 409 -20.21 2.60 -4.28
C GLN A 409 -20.52 3.59 -3.15
N ALA A 410 -19.74 3.57 -2.06
CA ALA A 410 -19.91 4.51 -0.95
C ALA A 410 -19.59 5.95 -1.39
N VAL A 411 -18.53 6.16 -2.17
CA VAL A 411 -18.16 7.46 -2.74
C VAL A 411 -19.26 7.96 -3.70
N ALA A 412 -19.80 7.10 -4.55
CA ALA A 412 -20.89 7.45 -5.45
C ALA A 412 -22.16 7.84 -4.68
N GLN A 413 -22.51 7.12 -3.60
CA GLN A 413 -23.64 7.50 -2.74
C GLN A 413 -23.41 8.85 -2.06
N ALA A 414 -22.21 9.12 -1.58
CA ALA A 414 -21.86 10.42 -0.98
C ALA A 414 -21.99 11.55 -2.00
N ALA A 415 -21.46 11.36 -3.21
CA ALA A 415 -21.58 12.31 -4.31
C ALA A 415 -23.05 12.62 -4.64
N LYS A 416 -23.88 11.58 -4.75
CA LYS A 416 -25.33 11.74 -4.98
C LYS A 416 -26.00 12.49 -3.83
N ALA A 417 -25.60 12.21 -2.59
CA ALA A 417 -26.19 12.83 -1.40
C ALA A 417 -25.95 14.34 -1.31
N ILE A 418 -24.84 14.83 -1.90
CA ILE A 418 -24.54 16.28 -2.00
C ILE A 418 -25.06 16.93 -3.28
N GLY A 419 -25.81 16.19 -4.13
CA GLY A 419 -26.47 16.74 -5.33
C GLY A 419 -25.69 16.57 -6.62
N LEU A 420 -24.56 15.85 -6.67
CA LEU A 420 -23.89 15.44 -7.89
C LEU A 420 -24.62 14.24 -8.53
N THR A 421 -24.35 13.99 -9.81
CA THR A 421 -24.83 12.82 -10.56
C THR A 421 -23.66 11.87 -10.86
N PRO A 422 -23.33 10.93 -9.93
CA PRO A 422 -22.24 10.01 -10.15
C PRO A 422 -22.59 8.92 -11.17
N ARG A 423 -21.66 8.61 -12.06
CA ARG A 423 -21.63 7.44 -12.93
C ARG A 423 -20.43 6.58 -12.57
N ILE A 424 -20.66 5.33 -12.21
CA ILE A 424 -19.58 4.36 -12.00
C ILE A 424 -19.22 3.76 -13.36
N ASP A 425 -17.95 3.83 -13.72
CA ASP A 425 -17.37 3.24 -14.91
C ASP A 425 -16.52 2.03 -14.52
N THR A 426 -17.04 0.83 -14.77
CA THR A 426 -16.35 -0.42 -14.45
C THR A 426 -15.46 -0.81 -15.62
N ILE A 427 -14.15 -0.76 -15.42
CA ILE A 427 -13.14 -1.03 -16.44
C ILE A 427 -12.31 -2.28 -16.08
N SER A 428 -11.64 -2.87 -17.08
CA SER A 428 -10.77 -4.04 -16.84
C SER A 428 -9.60 -3.69 -15.92
N ALA A 429 -9.00 -4.68 -15.27
CA ALA A 429 -7.81 -4.52 -14.43
C ALA A 429 -6.66 -3.84 -15.17
N GLU A 430 -6.44 -4.20 -16.43
CA GLU A 430 -5.43 -3.59 -17.29
C GLU A 430 -5.69 -2.09 -17.51
N LYS A 431 -6.93 -1.72 -17.87
CA LYS A 431 -7.31 -0.31 -18.03
C LYS A 431 -7.23 0.46 -16.72
N TYR A 432 -7.55 -0.18 -15.60
CA TYR A 432 -7.43 0.44 -14.29
C TYR A 432 -5.97 0.73 -13.94
N SER A 433 -5.07 -0.23 -14.19
CA SER A 433 -3.62 -0.03 -14.01
C SER A 433 -3.08 1.08 -14.92
N ALA A 434 -3.64 1.25 -16.13
CA ALA A 434 -3.26 2.33 -17.03
C ALA A 434 -3.62 3.73 -16.49
N LEU A 435 -4.58 3.86 -15.55
CA LEU A 435 -4.87 5.14 -14.91
C LEU A 435 -3.66 5.72 -14.18
N PHE A 436 -2.76 4.88 -13.70
CA PHE A 436 -1.55 5.29 -12.97
C PHE A 436 -0.37 5.65 -13.89
N THR A 437 -0.39 5.22 -15.15
CA THR A 437 0.77 5.35 -16.04
C THR A 437 0.49 6.14 -17.32
N ASP A 438 -0.76 6.20 -17.79
CA ASP A 438 -1.15 6.84 -19.04
C ASP A 438 -2.15 7.98 -18.81
N PRO A 439 -1.76 9.25 -19.05
CA PRO A 439 -2.69 10.38 -18.99
C PRO A 439 -3.92 10.22 -19.91
N ALA A 440 -3.77 9.52 -21.04
CA ALA A 440 -4.89 9.32 -21.97
C ALA A 440 -5.95 8.38 -21.38
N ALA A 441 -5.57 7.42 -20.54
CA ALA A 441 -6.48 6.51 -19.87
C ALA A 441 -7.39 7.23 -18.85
N ARG A 442 -6.96 8.37 -18.28
CA ARG A 442 -7.73 9.17 -17.31
C ARG A 442 -8.75 10.10 -17.97
N LYS A 443 -8.73 10.25 -19.29
CA LYS A 443 -9.64 11.16 -19.98
C LYS A 443 -11.12 10.78 -19.75
N GLY A 444 -11.88 11.70 -19.16
CA GLY A 444 -13.28 11.48 -18.83
C GLY A 444 -13.52 10.70 -17.53
N ILE A 445 -12.49 10.50 -16.72
CA ILE A 445 -12.58 9.96 -15.36
C ILE A 445 -12.30 11.10 -14.38
N ASP A 446 -13.18 11.29 -13.40
CA ASP A 446 -13.06 12.34 -12.38
C ASP A 446 -12.43 11.82 -11.10
N LEU A 447 -12.74 10.58 -10.71
CA LEU A 447 -12.26 9.93 -9.49
C LEU A 447 -11.85 8.48 -9.75
N PHE A 448 -10.83 8.02 -9.05
CA PHE A 448 -10.50 6.60 -8.93
C PHE A 448 -9.75 6.32 -7.63
N LEU A 449 -9.95 5.13 -7.06
CA LEU A 449 -9.35 4.69 -5.80
C LEU A 449 -7.88 4.31 -5.97
N THR A 450 -7.07 4.61 -4.96
CA THR A 450 -5.72 4.05 -4.80
C THR A 450 -5.48 3.59 -3.37
N PHE A 451 -4.59 2.61 -3.20
CA PHE A 451 -3.98 2.24 -1.92
C PHE A 451 -2.52 2.66 -1.99
N TRP A 452 -2.29 3.95 -1.71
CA TRP A 452 -0.96 4.54 -1.86
C TRP A 452 -0.10 4.24 -0.66
N TYR A 453 1.03 3.57 -0.87
CA TYR A 453 2.05 3.38 0.15
C TYR A 453 3.28 4.24 -0.15
N THR A 454 4.01 4.63 0.87
CA THR A 454 5.27 5.34 0.71
C THR A 454 6.44 4.36 0.66
N SER A 455 7.40 4.63 -0.23
CA SER A 455 8.59 3.80 -0.42
C SER A 455 9.73 4.15 0.55
N ILE A 456 9.59 5.26 1.27
CA ILE A 456 10.50 5.73 2.31
C ILE A 456 9.69 6.24 3.51
N THR A 457 10.32 6.29 4.67
CA THR A 457 9.72 6.81 5.91
C THR A 457 9.81 8.33 5.97
N ASP A 458 9.19 9.00 4.98
CA ASP A 458 9.19 10.46 4.87
C ASP A 458 7.89 10.93 4.21
N PRO A 459 7.17 11.92 4.79
CA PRO A 459 5.96 12.48 4.18
C PRO A 459 6.19 13.04 2.77
N LEU A 460 7.43 13.45 2.48
CA LEU A 460 7.82 14.01 1.19
C LEU A 460 7.67 13.01 0.04
N ASP A 461 7.66 11.70 0.30
CA ASP A 461 7.39 10.68 -0.72
C ASP A 461 5.98 10.84 -1.31
N MET A 462 4.99 11.05 -0.43
CA MET A 462 3.62 11.32 -0.86
C MET A 462 3.45 12.75 -1.38
N TYR A 463 3.83 13.76 -0.58
CA TYR A 463 3.57 15.14 -0.96
C TYR A 463 4.41 15.59 -2.16
N GLY A 464 5.64 15.11 -2.31
CA GLY A 464 6.46 15.35 -3.51
C GLY A 464 5.82 14.82 -4.80
N SER A 465 5.01 13.74 -4.70
CA SER A 465 4.28 13.17 -5.83
C SER A 465 3.13 14.04 -6.33
N LEU A 466 2.66 15.00 -5.52
CA LEU A 466 1.61 15.96 -5.85
C LEU A 466 2.14 17.31 -6.37
N ARG A 467 3.46 17.50 -6.41
CA ARG A 467 4.10 18.73 -6.93
C ARG A 467 3.65 18.97 -8.38
N THR A 468 3.52 20.24 -8.76
CA THR A 468 3.21 20.62 -10.14
C THR A 468 4.14 19.93 -11.14
N GLY A 469 3.55 19.22 -12.10
CA GLY A 469 4.28 18.46 -13.13
C GLY A 469 4.87 17.13 -12.66
N ALA A 470 4.66 16.71 -11.40
CA ALA A 470 5.06 15.37 -10.97
C ALA A 470 4.22 14.28 -11.67
N PHE A 471 4.84 13.13 -11.93
CA PHE A 471 4.23 12.02 -12.66
C PHE A 471 2.93 11.52 -12.01
N SER A 472 2.89 11.43 -10.68
CA SER A 472 1.72 10.95 -9.94
C SER A 472 0.72 12.04 -9.56
N ASN A 473 0.95 13.30 -10.00
CA ASN A 473 -0.04 14.36 -9.87
C ASN A 473 -1.12 14.19 -10.97
N TYR A 474 -1.95 13.16 -10.80
CA TYR A 474 -2.88 12.66 -11.82
C TYR A 474 -3.96 13.66 -12.24
N GLY A 475 -4.32 14.59 -11.37
CA GLY A 475 -5.26 15.67 -11.66
C GLY A 475 -4.60 16.94 -12.21
N SER A 476 -3.28 16.94 -12.40
CA SER A 476 -2.52 18.13 -12.84
C SER A 476 -2.73 19.34 -11.91
N TRP A 477 -2.92 19.08 -10.61
CA TRP A 477 -3.08 20.13 -9.62
C TRP A 477 -1.84 21.01 -9.53
N SER A 478 -2.02 22.32 -9.33
CA SER A 478 -0.93 23.27 -9.24
C SER A 478 -1.22 24.29 -8.14
N GLU A 479 -0.31 24.39 -7.19
CA GLU A 479 -0.35 25.39 -6.10
C GLU A 479 1.09 25.85 -5.80
N PRO A 480 1.47 27.07 -6.21
CA PRO A 480 2.84 27.54 -6.07
C PRO A 480 3.38 27.56 -4.62
N ARG A 481 2.51 27.80 -3.61
CA ARG A 481 2.92 27.77 -2.21
C ARG A 481 3.23 26.36 -1.75
N PHE A 482 2.49 25.38 -2.25
CA PHE A 482 2.75 23.96 -2.00
C PHE A 482 4.09 23.56 -2.63
N ASP A 483 4.31 23.89 -3.90
CA ASP A 483 5.58 23.60 -4.59
C ASP A 483 6.78 24.22 -3.86
N ALA A 484 6.64 25.46 -3.38
CA ALA A 484 7.69 26.13 -2.59
C ALA A 484 7.95 25.42 -1.25
N ALA A 485 6.91 24.88 -0.58
CA ALA A 485 7.07 24.13 0.66
C ALA A 485 7.78 22.79 0.38
N ILE A 486 7.42 22.09 -0.70
CA ILE A 486 8.09 20.86 -1.15
C ILE A 486 9.57 21.13 -1.47
N ASP A 487 9.88 22.20 -2.22
CA ASP A 487 11.27 22.54 -2.55
C ASP A 487 12.10 22.84 -1.29
N ARG A 488 11.53 23.57 -0.31
CA ARG A 488 12.21 23.79 0.99
C ARG A 488 12.45 22.48 1.74
N ALA A 489 11.47 21.57 1.76
CA ALA A 489 11.63 20.27 2.40
C ALA A 489 12.74 19.44 1.73
N ILE A 490 12.78 19.40 0.40
CA ILE A 490 13.83 18.73 -0.38
C ILE A 490 15.22 19.29 -0.03
N ASP A 491 15.36 20.61 0.05
CA ASP A 491 16.64 21.28 0.27
C ASP A 491 17.13 21.25 1.73
N THR A 492 16.28 20.85 2.69
CA THR A 492 16.55 20.95 4.13
C THR A 492 16.91 19.60 4.73
N TYR A 493 18.13 19.46 5.29
CA TYR A 493 18.60 18.28 6.00
C TYR A 493 18.38 18.37 7.53
N ASP A 494 18.23 19.58 8.09
CA ASP A 494 17.86 19.72 9.49
C ASP A 494 16.48 19.12 9.77
N PRO A 495 16.35 18.16 10.71
CA PRO A 495 15.09 17.44 10.93
C PRO A 495 13.91 18.35 11.30
N ALA A 496 14.14 19.44 12.05
CA ALA A 496 13.08 20.35 12.46
C ALA A 496 12.61 21.22 11.28
N GLY A 497 13.53 21.76 10.50
CA GLY A 497 13.24 22.54 9.30
C GLY A 497 12.57 21.70 8.22
N HIS A 498 13.05 20.47 8.01
CA HIS A 498 12.46 19.51 7.09
C HIS A 498 11.00 19.16 7.48
N ALA A 499 10.78 18.83 8.76
CA ALA A 499 9.44 18.53 9.26
C ALA A 499 8.50 19.76 9.14
N ALA A 500 8.98 20.95 9.44
CA ALA A 500 8.17 22.17 9.32
C ALA A 500 7.74 22.45 7.88
N ALA A 501 8.64 22.26 6.90
CA ALA A 501 8.35 22.46 5.48
C ALA A 501 7.35 21.39 4.97
N ASN A 502 7.54 20.12 5.34
CA ASN A 502 6.58 19.05 5.04
C ASN A 502 5.20 19.31 5.64
N ALA A 503 5.13 19.76 6.90
CA ALA A 503 3.87 20.09 7.57
C ALA A 503 3.15 21.26 6.90
N GLU A 504 3.88 22.24 6.35
CA GLU A 504 3.28 23.31 5.56
C GLU A 504 2.67 22.75 4.26
N ALA A 505 3.41 21.89 3.54
CA ALA A 505 2.91 21.23 2.33
C ALA A 505 1.67 20.39 2.63
N GLU A 506 1.68 19.58 3.68
CA GLU A 506 0.53 18.80 4.14
C GLU A 506 -0.71 19.67 4.37
N ARG A 507 -0.57 20.74 5.14
CA ARG A 507 -1.70 21.64 5.42
C ARG A 507 -2.26 22.30 4.16
N ILE A 508 -1.43 22.63 3.18
CA ILE A 508 -1.89 23.15 1.89
C ILE A 508 -2.63 22.05 1.13
N ALA A 509 -2.03 20.88 0.95
CA ALA A 509 -2.65 19.77 0.25
C ALA A 509 -4.01 19.39 0.84
N LEU A 510 -4.12 19.30 2.17
CA LEU A 510 -5.37 18.94 2.85
C LEU A 510 -6.43 20.03 2.85
N ARG A 511 -6.07 21.31 2.62
CA ARG A 511 -7.05 22.38 2.37
C ARG A 511 -7.55 22.39 0.94
N GLU A 512 -6.72 21.98 0.00
CA GLU A 512 -7.02 21.94 -1.43
C GLU A 512 -7.60 20.59 -1.87
N LEU A 513 -7.28 19.49 -1.18
CA LEU A 513 -7.72 18.12 -1.41
C LEU A 513 -7.53 17.67 -2.87
N PRO A 514 -6.31 17.69 -3.43
CA PRO A 514 -6.05 17.09 -4.74
C PRO A 514 -6.33 15.58 -4.75
N TRP A 515 -6.21 14.92 -3.60
CA TRP A 515 -6.71 13.58 -3.31
C TRP A 515 -7.53 13.63 -2.02
N LEU A 516 -8.46 12.68 -1.85
CA LEU A 516 -9.34 12.60 -0.69
C LEU A 516 -8.92 11.43 0.20
N PRO A 517 -8.36 11.67 1.39
CA PRO A 517 -7.96 10.59 2.30
C PRO A 517 -9.19 9.90 2.90
N LEU A 518 -9.25 8.58 2.76
CA LEU A 518 -10.37 7.80 3.27
C LEU A 518 -10.02 7.11 4.59
N TYR A 519 -9.06 6.20 4.58
CA TYR A 519 -8.67 5.46 5.77
C TYR A 519 -7.27 4.85 5.63
N THR A 520 -6.69 4.51 6.78
CA THR A 520 -5.48 3.69 6.87
C THR A 520 -5.86 2.28 7.34
N GLN A 521 -5.08 1.28 6.91
CA GLN A 521 -5.23 -0.08 7.43
C GLN A 521 -3.86 -0.65 7.76
N PRO A 522 -3.73 -1.52 8.79
CA PRO A 522 -2.48 -2.21 9.07
C PRO A 522 -2.14 -3.17 7.93
N VAL A 523 -0.85 -3.49 7.77
CA VAL A 523 -0.48 -4.64 6.95
C VAL A 523 -1.02 -5.90 7.59
N SER A 524 -1.51 -6.85 6.80
CA SER A 524 -2.03 -8.12 7.29
C SER A 524 -1.17 -9.28 6.79
N VAL A 525 -0.94 -10.27 7.66
CA VAL A 525 -0.24 -11.50 7.32
C VAL A 525 -0.93 -12.69 8.01
N PHE A 526 -1.14 -13.77 7.27
CA PHE A 526 -1.58 -15.04 7.82
C PHE A 526 -0.39 -16.00 7.89
N LEU A 527 -0.20 -16.64 9.04
CA LEU A 527 0.79 -17.70 9.24
C LEU A 527 0.06 -18.98 9.64
N GLY A 528 0.27 -20.02 8.86
CA GLY A 528 -0.20 -21.38 9.15
C GLY A 528 0.51 -21.98 10.37
N LYS A 529 0.03 -23.15 10.80
CA LYS A 529 0.52 -23.81 12.03
C LYS A 529 1.99 -24.22 11.98
N ARG A 530 2.55 -24.44 10.80
CA ARG A 530 3.92 -24.97 10.65
C ARG A 530 5.00 -23.89 10.81
N ILE A 531 4.65 -22.61 10.56
CA ILE A 531 5.61 -21.53 10.40
C ILE A 531 5.37 -20.38 11.37
N THR A 532 6.46 -19.69 11.70
CA THR A 532 6.45 -18.43 12.47
C THR A 532 7.74 -17.64 12.19
N GLY A 533 7.94 -16.49 12.84
CA GLY A 533 9.19 -15.74 12.83
C GLY A 533 9.13 -14.44 12.04
N VAL A 534 8.02 -14.14 11.35
CA VAL A 534 7.90 -12.90 10.55
C VAL A 534 7.67 -11.68 11.45
N GLN A 535 8.12 -10.52 11.00
CA GLN A 535 7.83 -9.22 11.59
C GLN A 535 6.76 -8.52 10.74
N PRO A 536 5.49 -8.41 11.21
CA PRO A 536 4.42 -7.78 10.44
C PRO A 536 4.69 -6.29 10.25
N SER A 537 5.11 -5.90 9.05
CA SER A 537 5.42 -4.52 8.68
C SER A 537 5.41 -4.37 7.16
N ILE A 538 5.03 -3.20 6.65
CA ILE A 538 5.12 -2.87 5.22
C ILE A 538 6.58 -2.97 4.70
N ALA A 539 7.55 -2.91 5.59
CA ALA A 539 8.95 -3.13 5.24
C ALA A 539 9.21 -4.48 4.55
N TYR A 540 8.28 -5.42 4.60
CA TYR A 540 8.37 -6.68 3.84
C TYR A 540 8.58 -6.47 2.33
N LEU A 541 8.33 -5.29 1.82
CA LEU A 541 8.60 -4.94 0.42
C LEU A 541 10.10 -4.77 0.13
N TYR A 542 10.92 -4.51 1.16
CA TYR A 542 12.36 -4.17 1.02
C TYR A 542 13.25 -4.84 2.06
N TYR A 543 12.66 -5.55 3.03
CA TYR A 543 13.33 -6.29 4.09
C TYR A 543 13.26 -7.80 3.79
N PRO A 544 14.33 -8.59 4.03
CA PRO A 544 14.36 -10.03 3.71
C PRO A 544 13.56 -10.87 4.72
N TRP A 545 12.26 -10.62 4.78
CA TRP A 545 11.31 -11.18 5.75
C TRP A 545 11.26 -12.72 5.75
N ALA A 546 11.46 -13.36 4.60
CA ALA A 546 11.40 -14.81 4.50
C ALA A 546 12.59 -15.50 5.21
N ALA A 547 13.69 -14.79 5.42
CA ALA A 547 14.85 -15.32 6.11
C ALA A 547 14.57 -15.65 7.60
N GLU A 548 13.62 -14.92 8.21
CA GLU A 548 13.25 -15.10 9.61
C GLU A 548 12.23 -16.23 9.81
N ILE A 549 11.57 -16.69 8.75
CA ILE A 549 10.56 -17.74 8.83
C ILE A 549 11.23 -19.11 9.03
N GLY A 550 10.82 -19.76 10.10
CA GLY A 550 11.20 -21.12 10.43
C GLY A 550 10.06 -21.90 11.08
N ALA A 551 10.39 -23.08 11.60
CA ALA A 551 9.43 -23.97 12.23
C ALA A 551 8.81 -23.33 13.49
N LYS A 552 7.49 -23.46 13.61
CA LYS A 552 6.78 -23.15 14.85
C LYS A 552 6.93 -24.34 15.80
N GLY A 553 7.37 -24.07 17.04
CA GLY A 553 7.48 -25.10 18.08
C GLY A 553 6.12 -25.60 18.57
#